data_36b41f1db83ef96f4006e6f101b6370c
#
_entry.id   36b41f1db83ef96f4006e6f101b6370c
#
_cell.length_a   1.000
_cell.length_b   1.000
_cell.length_c   1.000
_cell.angle_alpha   90.00
_cell.angle_beta   90.00
_cell.angle_gamma   90.00
#
_symmetry.space_group_name_H-M   'P 1'
#
loop_
_entity.id
_entity.type
_entity.pdbx_description
1 polymer ?
#
loop_
_entity_poly.entity_id
_entity_poly.type
_entity_poly.pdbx_seq_one_letter_code
_entity_poly.pdbx_strand_id
1 'polypeptide(L)'
;MSHIDFDLLRRYTEIPSAAEQLLSKPEREMYFNLTLKLAPNQLLQADSYLVLYNTARGPAKGGLRMAPNVTLEETRDLAERMVWKTALARIPFGGGKSGIAISPQGMPRFQKTAVIKEYVHMLALELRNGTYIPAPDMGTNETDMAVIFGELHIPECVTGKPPRVGGLPGRREATGCGVSHVA
;
A
#
# COMPACT_ATOMS: atom_id res chain seq x y z
N MET A 1 -8.19 -5.49 -16.03
CA MET A 1 -7.70 -6.80 -16.54
C MET A 1 -6.36 -7.03 -15.89
N SER A 2 -6.02 -8.28 -15.55
CA SER A 2 -4.67 -8.63 -15.06
C SER A 2 -3.63 -8.23 -16.11
N HIS A 3 -2.49 -7.66 -15.66
CA HIS A 3 -1.35 -7.35 -16.55
C HIS A 3 -0.48 -8.58 -16.82
N ILE A 4 -0.86 -9.74 -16.29
CA ILE A 4 -0.11 -10.97 -16.46
C ILE A 4 -0.48 -11.59 -17.81
N ASP A 5 0.53 -11.78 -18.61
CA ASP A 5 0.42 -12.61 -19.81
C ASP A 5 0.63 -14.09 -19.40
N PHE A 6 -0.46 -14.77 -19.05
CA PHE A 6 -0.43 -16.19 -18.69
C PHE A 6 0.00 -17.06 -19.87
N ASP A 7 -0.23 -16.64 -21.12
CA ASP A 7 0.20 -17.38 -22.30
C ASP A 7 1.70 -17.32 -22.46
N LEU A 8 2.31 -16.19 -22.12
CA LEU A 8 3.76 -16.09 -22.06
C LEU A 8 4.34 -16.99 -20.95
N LEU A 9 3.74 -16.98 -19.76
CA LEU A 9 4.20 -17.78 -18.63
C LEU A 9 4.11 -19.30 -18.91
N ARG A 10 3.06 -19.76 -19.62
CA ARG A 10 2.90 -21.18 -20.02
C ARG A 10 4.02 -21.71 -20.89
N ARG A 11 4.81 -20.83 -21.53
CA ARG A 11 6.01 -21.26 -22.30
C ARG A 11 7.15 -21.74 -21.39
N TYR A 12 7.11 -21.39 -20.11
CA TYR A 12 8.18 -21.68 -19.15
C TYR A 12 7.76 -22.64 -18.04
N THR A 13 6.47 -22.74 -17.75
CA THR A 13 5.95 -23.60 -16.68
C THR A 13 4.49 -23.94 -16.90
N GLU A 14 4.05 -25.07 -16.36
CA GLU A 14 2.63 -25.38 -16.27
C GLU A 14 1.96 -24.50 -15.23
N ILE A 15 0.85 -23.90 -15.61
CA ILE A 15 0.04 -23.05 -14.70
C ILE A 15 -1.32 -23.74 -14.52
N PRO A 16 -1.62 -24.24 -13.30
CA PRO A 16 -2.94 -24.78 -13.01
C PRO A 16 -4.03 -23.75 -13.24
N SER A 17 -5.15 -24.14 -13.83
CA SER A 17 -6.28 -23.22 -14.09
C SER A 17 -6.82 -22.54 -12.82
N ALA A 18 -6.78 -23.23 -11.68
CA ALA A 18 -7.13 -22.64 -10.40
C ALA A 18 -6.18 -21.51 -9.98
N ALA A 19 -4.87 -21.64 -10.25
CA ALA A 19 -3.91 -20.57 -9.96
C ALA A 19 -4.16 -19.34 -10.84
N GLU A 20 -4.46 -19.55 -12.13
CA GLU A 20 -4.81 -18.47 -13.06
C GLU A 20 -6.07 -17.73 -12.58
N GLN A 21 -7.12 -18.46 -12.20
CA GLN A 21 -8.35 -17.86 -11.66
C GLN A 21 -8.10 -17.03 -10.40
N LEU A 22 -7.27 -17.51 -9.48
CA LEU A 22 -6.92 -16.80 -8.24
C LEU A 22 -6.07 -15.54 -8.50
N LEU A 23 -5.26 -15.55 -9.56
CA LEU A 23 -4.36 -14.44 -9.88
C LEU A 23 -4.94 -13.45 -10.89
N SER A 24 -6.09 -13.75 -11.48
CA SER A 24 -6.71 -12.90 -12.51
C SER A 24 -7.45 -11.67 -11.97
N LYS A 25 -7.75 -11.64 -10.69
CA LYS A 25 -8.49 -10.55 -10.03
C LYS A 25 -8.13 -10.43 -8.55
N PRO A 26 -8.29 -9.24 -7.96
CA PRO A 26 -8.04 -9.05 -6.52
C PRO A 26 -9.07 -9.81 -5.66
N GLU A 27 -8.63 -10.21 -4.46
CA GLU A 27 -9.49 -10.84 -3.46
C GLU A 27 -10.51 -9.84 -2.88
N ARG A 28 -10.09 -8.57 -2.68
CA ARG A 28 -10.95 -7.54 -2.12
C ARG A 28 -10.51 -6.14 -2.56
N GLU A 29 -11.50 -5.33 -2.91
CA GLU A 29 -11.32 -3.91 -3.19
C GLU A 29 -12.23 -3.10 -2.27
N MET A 30 -11.72 -2.00 -1.76
CA MET A 30 -12.45 -1.08 -0.90
C MET A 30 -12.31 0.33 -1.44
N TYR A 31 -13.44 1.00 -1.55
CA TYR A 31 -13.52 2.44 -1.79
C TYR A 31 -14.12 3.10 -0.55
N PHE A 32 -13.55 4.20 -0.14
CA PHE A 32 -14.09 5.04 0.91
C PHE A 32 -13.76 6.51 0.67
N ASN A 33 -14.66 7.40 1.06
CA ASN A 33 -14.44 8.83 1.00
C ASN A 33 -13.86 9.28 2.35
N LEU A 34 -12.57 9.64 2.35
CA LEU A 34 -11.92 10.22 3.50
C LEU A 34 -12.43 11.65 3.69
N THR A 35 -13.03 11.93 4.86
CA THR A 35 -13.62 13.24 5.16
C THR A 35 -13.08 13.78 6.48
N LEU A 36 -12.43 14.94 6.43
CA LEU A 36 -11.89 15.64 7.58
C LEU A 36 -12.52 17.02 7.73
N LYS A 37 -12.93 17.37 8.94
CA LYS A 37 -13.35 18.71 9.30
C LYS A 37 -12.11 19.52 9.71
N LEU A 38 -11.73 20.48 8.87
CA LEU A 38 -10.57 21.36 9.12
C LEU A 38 -10.98 22.59 9.95
N ALA A 39 -12.20 23.09 9.74
CA ALA A 39 -12.78 24.22 10.46
C ALA A 39 -14.32 24.08 10.46
N PRO A 40 -15.07 24.90 11.20
CA PRO A 40 -16.54 24.78 11.29
C PRO A 40 -17.26 24.64 9.95
N ASN A 41 -16.79 25.32 8.91
CA ASN A 41 -17.39 25.32 7.56
C ASN A 41 -16.40 24.85 6.48
N GLN A 42 -15.34 24.12 6.87
CA GLN A 42 -14.33 23.65 5.93
C GLN A 42 -14.12 22.15 6.08
N LEU A 43 -14.47 21.41 5.03
CA LEU A 43 -14.23 19.98 4.90
C LEU A 43 -13.11 19.75 3.88
N LEU A 44 -12.24 18.81 4.19
CA LEU A 44 -11.33 18.19 3.22
C LEU A 44 -11.88 16.82 2.93
N GLN A 45 -12.09 16.52 1.66
CA GLN A 45 -12.57 15.21 1.19
C GLN A 45 -11.62 14.65 0.15
N ALA A 46 -11.41 13.35 0.18
CA ALA A 46 -10.57 12.65 -0.79
C ALA A 46 -11.08 11.22 -1.00
N ASP A 47 -11.17 10.82 -2.25
CA ASP A 47 -11.39 9.43 -2.60
C ASP A 47 -10.19 8.60 -2.16
N SER A 48 -10.48 7.44 -1.56
CA SER A 48 -9.45 6.59 -1.01
C SER A 48 -9.75 5.13 -1.32
N TYR A 49 -8.69 4.37 -1.54
CA TYR A 49 -8.78 3.00 -2.02
C TYR A 49 -7.86 2.08 -1.24
N LEU A 50 -8.32 0.85 -1.01
CA LEU A 50 -7.49 -0.28 -0.59
C LEU A 50 -7.78 -1.46 -1.50
N VAL A 51 -6.74 -2.06 -2.06
CA VAL A 51 -6.81 -3.31 -2.81
C VAL A 51 -5.96 -4.36 -2.13
N LEU A 52 -6.58 -5.47 -1.74
CA LEU A 52 -5.92 -6.70 -1.34
C LEU A 52 -5.98 -7.62 -2.56
N TYR A 53 -4.84 -7.73 -3.27
CA TYR A 53 -4.86 -8.45 -4.53
C TYR A 53 -4.78 -9.96 -4.33
N ASN A 54 -3.82 -10.41 -3.53
CA ASN A 54 -3.68 -11.82 -3.18
C ASN A 54 -2.94 -11.99 -1.86
N THR A 55 -3.48 -12.80 -0.97
CA THR A 55 -2.94 -13.05 0.38
C THR A 55 -2.46 -14.49 0.59
N ALA A 56 -2.39 -15.31 -0.44
CA ALA A 56 -2.00 -16.71 -0.34
C ALA A 56 -0.59 -16.91 0.27
N ARG A 57 0.32 -15.93 0.12
CA ARG A 57 1.67 -15.97 0.68
C ARG A 57 1.82 -15.28 2.03
N GLY A 58 0.77 -14.67 2.55
CA GLY A 58 0.76 -13.91 3.80
C GLY A 58 0.03 -12.57 3.67
N PRO A 59 0.14 -11.70 4.68
CA PRO A 59 -0.51 -10.39 4.68
C PRO A 59 -0.31 -9.61 3.38
N ALA A 60 -1.37 -8.95 2.91
CA ALA A 60 -1.24 -8.06 1.75
C ALA A 60 -0.31 -6.89 2.09
N LYS A 61 0.72 -6.71 1.27
CA LYS A 61 1.77 -5.71 1.49
C LYS A 61 1.89 -4.74 0.33
N GLY A 62 1.92 -3.44 0.63
CA GLY A 62 2.15 -2.43 -0.40
C GLY A 62 2.22 -1.02 0.15
N GLY A 63 2.56 -0.06 -0.71
CA GLY A 63 2.71 1.34 -0.32
C GLY A 63 1.37 2.08 -0.22
N LEU A 64 1.30 3.06 0.68
CA LEU A 64 0.26 4.08 0.69
C LEU A 64 0.68 5.22 -0.25
N ARG A 65 -0.01 5.36 -1.40
CA ARG A 65 0.20 6.44 -2.35
C ARG A 65 -0.70 7.63 -2.01
N MET A 66 -0.16 8.83 -2.14
CA MET A 66 -0.91 10.07 -1.94
C MET A 66 -0.62 11.02 -3.09
N ALA A 67 -1.56 11.12 -4.04
CA ALA A 67 -1.43 11.95 -5.23
C ALA A 67 -2.81 12.30 -5.77
N PRO A 68 -3.00 13.46 -6.45
CA PRO A 68 -4.33 13.93 -6.87
C PRO A 68 -4.99 13.04 -7.92
N ASN A 69 -4.21 12.25 -8.65
CA ASN A 69 -4.67 11.38 -9.74
C ASN A 69 -4.77 9.90 -9.35
N VAL A 70 -4.73 9.57 -8.06
CA VAL A 70 -4.92 8.19 -7.60
C VAL A 70 -6.32 7.71 -7.95
N THR A 71 -6.40 6.51 -8.55
CA THR A 71 -7.66 5.84 -8.91
C THR A 71 -7.68 4.41 -8.37
N LEU A 72 -8.87 3.80 -8.34
CA LEU A 72 -9.00 2.38 -7.99
C LEU A 72 -8.25 1.49 -8.98
N GLU A 73 -8.31 1.80 -10.28
CA GLU A 73 -7.64 1.05 -11.33
C GLU A 73 -6.12 1.07 -11.13
N GLU A 74 -5.51 2.25 -10.97
CA GLU A 74 -4.08 2.37 -10.67
C GLU A 74 -3.70 1.63 -9.39
N THR A 75 -4.55 1.72 -8.35
CA THR A 75 -4.31 1.03 -7.07
C THR A 75 -4.33 -0.49 -7.25
N ARG A 76 -5.25 -1.01 -8.08
CA ARG A 76 -5.33 -2.44 -8.43
C ARG A 76 -4.08 -2.92 -9.16
N ASP A 77 -3.65 -2.19 -10.17
CA ASP A 77 -2.45 -2.52 -10.96
C ASP A 77 -1.20 -2.57 -10.09
N LEU A 78 -1.07 -1.61 -9.19
CA LEU A 78 0.06 -1.57 -8.26
C LEU A 78 -0.02 -2.68 -7.20
N ALA A 79 -1.21 -3.06 -6.75
CA ALA A 79 -1.41 -4.18 -5.83
C ALA A 79 -1.03 -5.52 -6.49
N GLU A 80 -1.39 -5.73 -7.76
CA GLU A 80 -0.97 -6.87 -8.56
C GLU A 80 0.56 -6.96 -8.65
N ARG A 81 1.22 -5.87 -9.02
CA ARG A 81 2.70 -5.81 -9.08
C ARG A 81 3.35 -6.15 -7.73
N MET A 82 2.70 -5.81 -6.63
CA MET A 82 3.21 -6.17 -5.30
C MET A 82 3.15 -7.67 -5.04
N VAL A 83 2.16 -8.43 -5.56
CA VAL A 83 2.13 -9.91 -5.48
C VAL A 83 3.41 -10.51 -6.06
N TRP A 84 3.76 -10.07 -7.27
CA TRP A 84 4.95 -10.57 -7.98
C TRP A 84 6.24 -10.13 -7.30
N LYS A 85 6.30 -8.89 -6.86
CA LYS A 85 7.48 -8.34 -6.18
C LYS A 85 7.80 -9.10 -4.89
N THR A 86 6.80 -9.39 -4.07
CA THR A 86 6.98 -10.14 -2.82
C THR A 86 7.32 -11.61 -3.07
N ALA A 87 6.70 -12.21 -4.09
CA ALA A 87 6.98 -13.58 -4.51
C ALA A 87 8.42 -13.74 -5.03
N LEU A 88 8.88 -12.84 -5.91
CA LEU A 88 10.24 -12.83 -6.43
C LEU A 88 11.28 -12.65 -5.32
N ALA A 89 11.00 -11.78 -4.36
CA ALA A 89 11.87 -11.57 -3.19
C ALA A 89 11.79 -12.73 -2.18
N ARG A 90 10.91 -13.72 -2.39
CA ARG A 90 10.67 -14.88 -1.50
C ARG A 90 10.34 -14.49 -0.06
N ILE A 91 9.70 -13.35 0.14
CA ILE A 91 9.24 -12.90 1.46
C ILE A 91 7.79 -13.38 1.72
N PRO A 92 7.41 -13.64 2.99
CA PRO A 92 6.11 -14.21 3.35
C PRO A 92 5.00 -13.13 3.37
N PHE A 93 4.81 -12.46 2.23
CA PHE A 93 3.79 -11.44 2.04
C PHE A 93 3.03 -11.67 0.73
N GLY A 94 1.77 -11.32 0.76
CA GLY A 94 0.95 -11.14 -0.42
C GLY A 94 1.16 -9.78 -1.09
N GLY A 95 0.25 -9.41 -1.98
CA GLY A 95 0.24 -8.11 -2.64
C GLY A 95 -0.98 -7.29 -2.28
N GLY A 96 -0.74 -6.04 -1.95
CA GLY A 96 -1.77 -5.05 -1.73
C GLY A 96 -1.29 -3.65 -2.04
N LYS A 97 -2.22 -2.71 -2.08
CA LYS A 97 -1.94 -1.30 -2.31
C LYS A 97 -3.03 -0.45 -1.72
N SER A 98 -2.67 0.73 -1.24
CA SER A 98 -3.66 1.74 -0.88
C SER A 98 -3.30 3.09 -1.48
N GLY A 99 -4.32 3.94 -1.64
CA GLY A 99 -4.15 5.26 -2.20
C GLY A 99 -5.15 6.27 -1.69
N ILE A 100 -4.75 7.53 -1.64
CA ILE A 100 -5.57 8.68 -1.30
C ILE A 100 -5.45 9.70 -2.43
N ALA A 101 -6.57 10.05 -3.06
CA ALA A 101 -6.61 10.97 -4.20
C ALA A 101 -6.53 12.43 -3.74
N ILE A 102 -5.37 12.82 -3.18
CA ILE A 102 -5.10 14.19 -2.74
C ILE A 102 -3.63 14.54 -2.93
N SER A 103 -3.36 15.79 -3.31
CA SER A 103 -1.98 16.29 -3.40
C SER A 103 -1.42 16.58 -2.02
N PRO A 104 -0.28 15.99 -1.62
CA PRO A 104 0.43 16.40 -0.41
C PRO A 104 1.25 17.68 -0.59
N GLN A 105 1.42 18.16 -1.83
CA GLN A 105 2.20 19.37 -2.12
C GLN A 105 1.51 20.61 -1.57
N GLY A 106 2.26 21.42 -0.83
CA GLY A 106 1.73 22.62 -0.18
C GLY A 106 0.83 22.35 1.02
N MET A 107 0.53 21.07 1.33
CA MET A 107 -0.28 20.71 2.48
C MET A 107 0.51 20.91 3.79
N PRO A 108 0.00 21.70 4.76
CA PRO A 108 0.62 21.84 6.06
C PRO A 108 0.79 20.47 6.75
N ARG A 109 1.89 20.29 7.48
CA ARG A 109 2.19 19.02 8.15
C ARG A 109 1.06 18.51 9.04
N PHE A 110 0.41 19.40 9.79
CA PHE A 110 -0.70 19.02 10.68
C PHE A 110 -1.90 18.48 9.90
N GLN A 111 -2.20 19.06 8.72
CA GLN A 111 -3.28 18.56 7.85
C GLN A 111 -2.93 17.18 7.28
N LYS A 112 -1.71 17.01 6.78
CA LYS A 112 -1.25 15.70 6.30
C LYS A 112 -1.32 14.64 7.40
N THR A 113 -0.87 14.99 8.61
CA THR A 113 -0.99 14.11 9.77
C THR A 113 -2.45 13.73 10.05
N ALA A 114 -3.38 14.68 9.97
CA ALA A 114 -4.81 14.42 10.16
C ALA A 114 -5.37 13.49 9.07
N VAL A 115 -4.97 13.68 7.80
CA VAL A 115 -5.32 12.77 6.69
C VAL A 115 -4.84 11.34 6.97
N ILE A 116 -3.59 11.17 7.41
CA ILE A 116 -3.05 9.84 7.73
C ILE A 116 -3.77 9.20 8.94
N LYS A 117 -4.13 9.98 9.95
CA LYS A 117 -4.91 9.48 11.09
C LYS A 117 -6.30 9.01 10.66
N GLU A 118 -6.99 9.79 9.81
CA GLU A 118 -8.29 9.40 9.30
C GLU A 118 -8.21 8.14 8.42
N TYR A 119 -7.17 8.02 7.58
CA TYR A 119 -6.87 6.80 6.85
C TYR A 119 -6.71 5.60 7.80
N VAL A 120 -5.99 5.75 8.91
CA VAL A 120 -5.84 4.68 9.92
C VAL A 120 -7.18 4.33 10.56
N HIS A 121 -8.00 5.34 10.86
CA HIS A 121 -9.33 5.15 11.43
C HIS A 121 -10.22 4.34 10.49
N MET A 122 -10.27 4.71 9.22
CA MET A 122 -11.10 4.03 8.20
C MET A 122 -10.68 2.58 7.97
N LEU A 123 -9.38 2.27 8.07
CA LEU A 123 -8.81 0.95 7.85
C LEU A 123 -8.34 0.25 9.14
N ALA A 124 -8.87 0.66 10.29
CA ALA A 124 -8.41 0.18 11.58
C ALA A 124 -8.46 -1.35 11.71
N LEU A 125 -9.45 -2.01 11.13
CA LEU A 125 -9.59 -3.46 11.17
C LEU A 125 -8.47 -4.14 10.38
N GLU A 126 -8.24 -3.74 9.13
CA GLU A 126 -7.25 -4.31 8.23
C GLU A 126 -5.83 -4.12 8.75
N LEU A 127 -5.57 -2.97 9.37
CA LEU A 127 -4.27 -2.63 9.92
C LEU A 127 -3.99 -3.33 11.26
N ARG A 128 -5.00 -3.46 12.13
CA ARG A 128 -4.86 -4.09 13.45
C ARG A 128 -4.70 -5.60 13.37
N ASN A 129 -5.45 -6.25 12.49
CA ASN A 129 -5.37 -7.70 12.33
C ASN A 129 -4.26 -8.15 11.35
N GLY A 130 -3.50 -7.20 10.79
CA GLY A 130 -2.42 -7.50 9.88
C GLY A 130 -2.86 -8.00 8.49
N THR A 131 -4.12 -7.83 8.12
CA THR A 131 -4.59 -8.19 6.76
C THR A 131 -3.90 -7.34 5.70
N TYR A 132 -3.65 -6.06 6.01
CA TYR A 132 -2.89 -5.15 5.17
C TYR A 132 -1.77 -4.46 5.95
N ILE A 133 -0.58 -4.42 5.36
CA ILE A 133 0.61 -3.77 5.95
C ILE A 133 1.12 -2.68 4.98
N PRO A 134 0.82 -1.41 5.26
CA PRO A 134 1.29 -0.29 4.43
C PRO A 134 2.80 -0.05 4.56
N ALA A 135 3.31 0.70 3.59
CA ALA A 135 4.68 1.20 3.53
C ALA A 135 4.70 2.59 2.87
N PRO A 136 5.81 3.33 2.90
CA PRO A 136 5.93 4.57 2.14
C PRO A 136 5.82 4.34 0.63
N ASP A 137 5.19 5.29 -0.06
CA ASP A 137 5.12 5.37 -1.52
C ASP A 137 5.12 6.85 -1.97
N MET A 138 4.81 7.11 -3.23
CA MET A 138 4.69 8.48 -3.74
C MET A 138 3.76 9.32 -2.84
N GLY A 139 4.21 10.49 -2.45
CA GLY A 139 3.45 11.41 -1.60
C GLY A 139 3.47 11.08 -0.11
N THR A 140 3.99 9.91 0.31
CA THR A 140 4.16 9.55 1.73
C THR A 140 5.62 9.21 2.05
N ASN A 141 5.96 9.24 3.33
CA ASN A 141 7.32 9.02 3.80
C ASN A 141 7.36 8.29 5.16
N GLU A 142 8.57 8.12 5.69
CA GLU A 142 8.81 7.45 6.97
C GLU A 142 8.09 8.10 8.17
N THR A 143 7.91 9.45 8.14
CA THR A 143 7.19 10.17 9.20
C THR A 143 5.70 9.86 9.17
N ASP A 144 5.11 9.70 7.99
CA ASP A 144 3.70 9.30 7.84
C ASP A 144 3.50 7.86 8.37
N MET A 145 4.47 6.98 8.15
CA MET A 145 4.45 5.62 8.72
C MET A 145 4.59 5.64 10.24
N ALA A 146 5.35 6.58 10.81
CA ALA A 146 5.41 6.79 12.25
C ALA A 146 4.06 7.25 12.82
N VAL A 147 3.28 8.02 12.08
CA VAL A 147 1.90 8.40 12.48
C VAL A 147 1.00 7.16 12.52
N ILE A 148 1.04 6.31 11.50
CA ILE A 148 0.27 5.04 11.48
C ILE A 148 0.62 4.18 12.70
N PHE A 149 1.90 4.00 12.97
CA PHE A 149 2.36 3.27 14.16
C PHE A 149 1.87 3.92 15.47
N GLY A 150 1.95 5.26 15.56
CA GLY A 150 1.53 6.00 16.75
C GLY A 150 0.03 5.90 17.05
N GLU A 151 -0.83 5.70 16.03
CA GLU A 151 -2.27 5.51 16.23
C GLU A 151 -2.62 4.08 16.66
N LEU A 152 -1.84 3.09 16.23
CA LEU A 152 -2.17 1.67 16.47
C LEU A 152 -1.37 1.03 17.59
N HIS A 153 -0.13 1.49 17.82
CA HIS A 153 0.84 0.93 18.78
C HIS A 153 1.16 -0.55 18.53
N ILE A 154 1.02 -1.01 17.29
CA ILE A 154 1.33 -2.38 16.86
C ILE A 154 2.59 -2.32 15.98
N PRO A 155 3.72 -2.90 16.39
CA PRO A 155 4.98 -2.80 15.65
C PRO A 155 4.90 -3.27 14.20
N GLU A 156 4.12 -4.31 13.95
CA GLU A 156 3.99 -4.99 12.65
C GLU A 156 2.99 -4.31 11.71
N CYS A 157 2.17 -3.37 12.20
CA CYS A 157 1.08 -2.77 11.42
C CYS A 157 1.54 -1.97 10.21
N VAL A 158 2.82 -1.59 10.16
CA VAL A 158 3.39 -0.75 9.10
C VAL A 158 4.90 -0.95 8.97
N THR A 159 5.43 -0.90 7.75
CA THR A 159 6.87 -0.93 7.49
C THR A 159 7.37 0.42 6.95
N GLY A 160 8.70 0.63 6.99
CA GLY A 160 9.32 1.87 6.54
C GLY A 160 9.18 3.02 7.56
N LYS A 161 8.92 2.73 8.82
CA LYS A 161 9.03 3.65 9.95
C LYS A 161 10.47 4.12 10.13
N PRO A 162 10.69 5.29 10.74
CA PRO A 162 12.03 5.70 11.17
C PRO A 162 12.64 4.69 12.17
N PRO A 163 13.98 4.49 12.18
CA PRO A 163 14.64 3.59 13.15
C PRO A 163 14.31 3.90 14.61
N ARG A 164 14.15 5.16 14.96
CA ARG A 164 13.81 5.61 16.33
C ARG A 164 12.45 5.10 16.85
N VAL A 165 11.58 4.61 15.97
CA VAL A 165 10.28 4.01 16.32
C VAL A 165 10.16 2.56 15.85
N GLY A 166 11.29 1.85 15.79
CA GLY A 166 11.34 0.43 15.45
C GLY A 166 11.39 0.11 13.96
N GLY A 167 11.73 1.08 13.10
CA GLY A 167 12.01 0.85 11.69
C GLY A 167 13.41 0.29 11.44
N LEU A 168 13.61 -0.32 10.28
CA LEU A 168 14.91 -0.80 9.84
C LEU A 168 15.71 0.33 9.15
N PRO A 169 17.03 0.45 9.39
CA PRO A 169 17.90 1.34 8.63
C PRO A 169 18.01 0.88 7.16
N GLY A 170 18.49 1.77 6.27
CA GLY A 170 18.73 1.44 4.86
C GLY A 170 17.50 1.54 3.95
N ARG A 171 16.30 1.84 4.47
CA ARG A 171 15.07 1.91 3.64
C ARG A 171 15.17 2.99 2.56
N ARG A 172 15.83 4.12 2.83
CA ARG A 172 15.93 5.25 1.89
C ARG A 172 16.76 4.89 0.68
N GLU A 173 17.84 4.15 0.89
CA GLU A 173 18.81 3.75 -0.12
C GLU A 173 18.41 2.47 -0.87
N ALA A 174 17.56 1.65 -0.27
CA ALA A 174 17.25 0.29 -0.74
C ALA A 174 16.77 0.23 -2.20
N THR A 175 15.96 1.20 -2.64
CA THR A 175 15.48 1.23 -4.03
C THR A 175 16.63 1.54 -5.00
N GLY A 176 17.44 2.54 -4.72
CA GLY A 176 18.61 2.89 -5.52
C GLY A 176 19.65 1.76 -5.56
N CYS A 177 19.94 1.15 -4.40
CA CYS A 177 20.82 -0.01 -4.32
C CYS A 177 20.29 -1.18 -5.17
N GLY A 178 19.00 -1.48 -5.10
CA GLY A 178 18.39 -2.54 -5.90
C GLY A 178 18.50 -2.28 -7.40
N VAL A 179 18.22 -1.06 -7.85
CA VAL A 179 18.37 -0.67 -9.26
C VAL A 179 19.84 -0.80 -9.72
N SER A 180 20.79 -0.34 -8.92
CA SER A 180 22.21 -0.39 -9.28
C SER A 180 22.78 -1.82 -9.40
N HIS A 181 22.09 -2.84 -8.82
CA HIS A 181 22.50 -4.23 -8.92
C HIS A 181 21.99 -4.93 -10.19
N VAL A 182 20.98 -4.37 -10.86
CA VAL A 182 20.38 -4.96 -12.05
C VAL A 182 20.63 -4.14 -13.32
N ALA A 183 21.23 -2.96 -13.19
CA ALA A 183 21.65 -2.11 -14.30
C ALA A 183 23.06 -2.47 -14.77
#